data_51d0f737b7cca570423eb7cc78db8d15
#
_entry.id   51d0f737b7cca570423eb7cc78db8d15
#
_cell.length_a   1.000
_cell.length_b   1.000
_cell.length_c   1.000
_cell.angle_alpha   90.00
_cell.angle_beta   90.00
_cell.angle_gamma   90.00
#
_symmetry.space_group_name_H-M   'P 1'
#
loop_
_entity.id
_entity.type
_entity.pdbx_description
1 polymer ?
#
loop_
_entity_poly.entity_id
_entity_poly.type
_entity_poly.pdbx_seq_one_letter_code
_entity_poly.pdbx_strand_id
1 'polypeptide(L)'
;MALDLSALRRIIAGENRLFTGADIPVEYQSDVLGRVHGSAEALAFPLSTEEVSALLRYAHEHRVPVTPRGAGTNLVGSTVPLEGGIILDLSRMDRVLELDEDTMTVTVEPGMLLQDLQAYVEARGLFYPPDPGEKASSIGGNISTNAGGMRAVKYGVTRDYVRGLEVVLADGTVMQVGGNELHPIC
;
A
#
# COMPACT_ATOMS: atom_id res chain seq x y z
N MET A 1 15.43 -19.37 -7.08
CA MET A 1 15.23 -19.42 -8.57
C MET A 1 15.42 -17.99 -9.05
N ALA A 2 16.23 -17.74 -10.09
CA ALA A 2 16.45 -16.36 -10.55
C ALA A 2 15.16 -15.78 -11.14
N LEU A 3 14.85 -14.51 -10.84
CA LEU A 3 13.71 -13.80 -11.40
C LEU A 3 13.85 -13.65 -12.93
N ASP A 4 12.76 -13.86 -13.66
CA ASP A 4 12.70 -13.46 -15.07
C ASP A 4 12.46 -11.95 -15.18
N LEU A 5 13.55 -11.18 -15.23
CA LEU A 5 13.51 -9.73 -15.33
C LEU A 5 12.83 -9.25 -16.61
N SER A 6 12.84 -10.05 -17.68
CA SER A 6 12.16 -9.67 -18.93
C SER A 6 10.64 -9.77 -18.80
N ALA A 7 10.14 -10.75 -18.06
CA ALA A 7 8.73 -10.87 -17.72
C ALA A 7 8.29 -9.69 -16.80
N LEU A 8 9.07 -9.40 -15.78
CA LEU A 8 8.77 -8.28 -14.87
C LEU A 8 8.74 -6.92 -15.58
N ARG A 9 9.67 -6.69 -16.54
CA ARG A 9 9.68 -5.46 -17.35
C ARG A 9 8.52 -5.34 -18.32
N ARG A 10 7.88 -6.45 -18.71
CA ARG A 10 6.63 -6.40 -19.49
C ARG A 10 5.43 -6.07 -18.62
N ILE A 11 5.42 -6.51 -17.36
CA ILE A 11 4.35 -6.21 -16.39
C ILE A 11 4.47 -4.78 -15.91
N ILE A 12 5.67 -4.39 -15.46
CA ILE A 12 5.98 -3.04 -14.94
C ILE A 12 6.74 -2.28 -16.03
N ALA A 13 6.02 -1.83 -17.04
CA ALA A 13 6.61 -1.09 -18.17
C ALA A 13 6.91 0.35 -17.78
N GLY A 14 7.95 0.94 -18.42
CA GLY A 14 8.35 2.33 -18.23
C GLY A 14 9.64 2.49 -17.44
N GLU A 15 10.24 3.67 -17.57
CA GLU A 15 11.49 4.01 -16.90
C GLU A 15 11.28 4.25 -15.39
N ASN A 16 12.28 3.91 -14.60
CA ASN A 16 12.30 4.15 -13.14
C ASN A 16 11.14 3.51 -12.36
N ARG A 17 10.64 2.36 -12.84
CA ARG A 17 9.54 1.63 -12.19
C ARG A 17 9.92 0.22 -11.74
N LEU A 18 11.03 -0.32 -12.23
CA LEU A 18 11.57 -1.61 -11.84
C LEU A 18 13.07 -1.47 -11.60
N PHE A 19 13.50 -1.71 -10.37
CA PHE A 19 14.90 -1.68 -9.94
C PHE A 19 15.32 -3.09 -9.54
N THR A 20 16.60 -3.44 -9.74
CA THR A 20 17.12 -4.78 -9.45
C THR A 20 18.55 -4.73 -8.90
N GLY A 21 18.90 -5.66 -8.05
CA GLY A 21 20.25 -5.78 -7.51
C GLY A 21 20.74 -4.50 -6.82
N ALA A 22 21.87 -3.97 -7.25
CA ALA A 22 22.48 -2.77 -6.67
C ALA A 22 21.72 -1.47 -6.90
N ASP A 23 20.76 -1.45 -7.83
CA ASP A 23 19.93 -0.27 -8.11
C ASP A 23 18.79 -0.12 -7.09
N ILE A 24 18.53 -1.12 -6.25
CA ILE A 24 17.53 -1.02 -5.19
C ILE A 24 18.10 -0.16 -4.06
N PRO A 25 17.44 0.96 -3.71
CA PRO A 25 17.93 1.85 -2.65
C PRO A 25 18.00 1.11 -1.29
N VAL A 26 19.02 1.43 -0.51
CA VAL A 26 19.32 0.72 0.75
C VAL A 26 18.19 0.81 1.79
N GLU A 27 17.41 1.89 1.76
CA GLU A 27 16.25 2.10 2.64
C GLU A 27 15.13 1.08 2.44
N TYR A 28 15.12 0.37 1.32
CA TYR A 28 14.18 -0.74 1.06
C TYR A 28 14.64 -2.05 1.68
N GLN A 29 15.90 -2.15 2.10
CA GLN A 29 16.51 -3.37 2.63
C GLN A 29 16.43 -3.44 4.16
N SER A 30 15.92 -2.40 4.83
CA SER A 30 15.80 -2.37 6.29
C SER A 30 14.52 -1.68 6.76
N ASP A 31 14.14 -1.93 8.01
CA ASP A 31 13.10 -1.15 8.68
C ASP A 31 13.61 0.25 9.08
N VAL A 32 12.69 1.14 9.44
CA VAL A 32 13.00 2.52 9.84
C VAL A 32 13.95 2.59 11.03
N LEU A 33 13.93 1.58 11.91
CA LEU A 33 14.80 1.51 13.10
C LEU A 33 16.15 0.87 12.81
N GLY A 34 16.39 0.34 11.61
CA GLY A 34 17.61 -0.37 11.25
C GLY A 34 17.84 -1.66 12.05
N ARG A 35 16.78 -2.27 12.57
CA ARG A 35 16.85 -3.49 13.38
C ARG A 35 16.60 -4.76 12.58
N VAL A 36 15.81 -4.66 11.53
CA VAL A 36 15.44 -5.76 10.64
C VAL A 36 16.03 -5.47 9.27
N HIS A 37 16.73 -6.45 8.71
CA HIS A 37 17.37 -6.35 7.41
C HIS A 37 16.93 -7.48 6.50
N GLY A 38 16.78 -7.22 5.23
CA GLY A 38 16.44 -8.18 4.19
C GLY A 38 17.17 -7.85 2.89
N SER A 39 16.90 -8.57 1.84
CA SER A 39 17.52 -8.36 0.55
C SER A 39 16.55 -8.74 -0.57
N ALA A 40 15.92 -7.76 -1.19
CA ALA A 40 15.08 -7.99 -2.37
C ALA A 40 15.93 -8.18 -3.63
N GLU A 41 15.41 -8.98 -4.57
CA GLU A 41 15.96 -9.14 -5.92
C GLU A 41 15.39 -8.12 -6.89
N ALA A 42 14.16 -7.63 -6.64
CA ALA A 42 13.52 -6.56 -7.41
C ALA A 42 12.68 -5.64 -6.52
N LEU A 43 12.56 -4.39 -6.97
CA LEU A 43 11.67 -3.37 -6.43
C LEU A 43 10.80 -2.86 -7.58
N ALA A 44 9.47 -3.00 -7.45
CA ALA A 44 8.51 -2.67 -8.48
C ALA A 44 7.51 -1.61 -8.00
N PHE A 45 7.27 -0.60 -8.83
CA PHE A 45 6.31 0.49 -8.63
C PHE A 45 5.14 0.36 -9.61
N PRO A 46 4.08 -0.37 -9.30
CA PRO A 46 2.88 -0.40 -10.14
C PRO A 46 2.14 0.95 -10.10
N LEU A 47 1.34 1.20 -11.14
CA LEU A 47 0.49 2.39 -11.27
C LEU A 47 -0.99 2.03 -11.38
N SER A 48 -1.32 0.73 -11.38
CA SER A 48 -2.70 0.27 -11.47
C SER A 48 -2.91 -1.10 -10.82
N THR A 49 -4.17 -1.40 -10.53
CA THR A 49 -4.60 -2.70 -10.00
C THR A 49 -4.23 -3.86 -10.95
N GLU A 50 -4.30 -3.65 -12.27
CA GLU A 50 -3.95 -4.66 -13.27
C GLU A 50 -2.47 -5.03 -13.19
N GLU A 51 -1.59 -4.05 -13.00
CA GLU A 51 -0.15 -4.29 -12.84
C GLU A 51 0.15 -5.03 -11.53
N VAL A 52 -0.52 -4.66 -10.44
CA VAL A 52 -0.45 -5.37 -9.14
C VAL A 52 -0.90 -6.82 -9.32
N SER A 53 -2.06 -7.04 -9.95
CA SER A 53 -2.61 -8.37 -10.22
C SER A 53 -1.66 -9.22 -11.07
N ALA A 54 -1.13 -8.66 -12.16
CA ALA A 54 -0.21 -9.37 -13.05
C ALA A 54 1.10 -9.73 -12.35
N LEU A 55 1.64 -8.83 -11.51
CA LEU A 55 2.86 -9.08 -10.76
C LEU A 55 2.65 -10.17 -9.69
N LEU A 56 1.54 -10.11 -8.94
CA LEU A 56 1.22 -11.11 -7.92
C LEU A 56 0.95 -12.49 -8.56
N ARG A 57 0.28 -12.54 -9.71
CA ARG A 57 0.09 -13.79 -10.47
C ARG A 57 1.42 -14.39 -10.91
N TYR A 58 2.31 -13.57 -11.48
CA TYR A 58 3.66 -14.00 -11.82
C TYR A 58 4.40 -14.56 -10.61
N ALA A 59 4.36 -13.84 -9.49
CA ALA A 59 5.04 -14.26 -8.26
C ALA A 59 4.45 -15.57 -7.71
N HIS A 60 3.13 -15.73 -7.75
CA HIS A 60 2.44 -16.95 -7.32
C HIS A 60 2.86 -18.16 -8.16
N GLU A 61 2.80 -18.04 -9.49
CA GLU A 61 3.14 -19.11 -10.43
C GLU A 61 4.61 -19.56 -10.30
N HIS A 62 5.50 -18.59 -10.00
CA HIS A 62 6.95 -18.86 -9.87
C HIS A 62 7.41 -19.05 -8.42
N ARG A 63 6.48 -19.01 -7.44
CA ARG A 63 6.77 -19.11 -6.00
C ARG A 63 7.81 -18.09 -5.52
N VAL A 64 7.68 -16.87 -5.99
CA VAL A 64 8.53 -15.74 -5.63
C VAL A 64 7.90 -15.03 -4.43
N PRO A 65 8.63 -14.81 -3.33
CA PRO A 65 8.15 -13.98 -2.22
C PRO A 65 7.85 -12.56 -2.67
N VAL A 66 6.76 -11.98 -2.14
CA VAL A 66 6.41 -10.57 -2.38
C VAL A 66 6.23 -9.87 -1.04
N THR A 67 6.89 -8.73 -0.90
CA THR A 67 6.76 -7.85 0.26
C THR A 67 6.05 -6.58 -0.17
N PRO A 68 4.76 -6.39 0.17
CA PRO A 68 4.06 -5.13 -0.13
C PRO A 68 4.59 -4.00 0.76
N ARG A 69 4.70 -2.80 0.17
CA ARG A 69 5.16 -1.59 0.83
C ARG A 69 4.30 -0.40 0.42
N GLY A 70 3.87 0.39 1.38
CA GLY A 70 3.38 1.74 1.18
C GLY A 70 4.49 2.74 1.50
N ALA A 71 4.26 3.66 2.43
CA ALA A 71 5.27 4.63 2.85
C ALA A 71 6.45 4.03 3.67
N GLY A 72 6.35 2.77 4.09
CA GLY A 72 7.43 2.09 4.82
C GLY A 72 7.66 2.55 6.26
N THR A 73 6.75 3.30 6.83
CA THR A 73 6.88 3.96 8.15
C THR A 73 6.65 3.05 9.36
N ASN A 74 6.30 1.78 9.15
CA ASN A 74 6.05 0.85 10.25
C ASN A 74 7.33 0.55 11.06
N LEU A 75 7.15 0.22 12.35
CA LEU A 75 8.25 -0.06 13.29
C LEU A 75 8.41 -1.56 13.59
N VAL A 76 7.75 -2.43 12.82
CA VAL A 76 7.70 -3.89 13.05
C VAL A 76 8.36 -4.70 11.94
N GLY A 77 9.05 -4.05 11.00
CA GLY A 77 9.77 -4.71 9.91
C GLY A 77 8.90 -5.38 8.85
N SER A 78 7.58 -5.13 8.83
CA SER A 78 6.65 -5.81 7.92
C SER A 78 6.86 -5.48 6.43
N THR A 79 7.63 -4.44 6.12
CA THR A 79 7.96 -4.03 4.75
C THR A 79 9.39 -4.42 4.34
N VAL A 80 10.07 -5.22 5.16
CA VAL A 80 11.44 -5.70 4.90
C VAL A 80 11.39 -7.06 4.20
N PRO A 81 12.08 -7.25 3.06
CA PRO A 81 12.05 -8.49 2.28
C PRO A 81 12.95 -9.57 2.91
N LEU A 82 12.48 -10.21 3.98
CA LEU A 82 13.24 -11.20 4.75
C LEU A 82 13.57 -12.46 3.93
N GLU A 83 12.65 -12.86 3.03
CA GLU A 83 12.76 -14.04 2.19
C GLU A 83 13.24 -13.72 0.78
N GLY A 84 13.76 -12.51 0.55
CA GLY A 84 14.12 -12.07 -0.80
C GLY A 84 12.93 -11.68 -1.66
N GLY A 85 13.00 -11.96 -2.95
CA GLY A 85 11.91 -11.78 -3.91
C GLY A 85 11.68 -10.32 -4.31
N ILE A 86 10.42 -9.93 -4.40
CA ILE A 86 10.00 -8.65 -4.96
C ILE A 86 9.42 -7.76 -3.87
N ILE A 87 9.91 -6.51 -3.77
CA ILE A 87 9.19 -5.45 -3.05
C ILE A 87 8.18 -4.85 -4.03
N LEU A 88 6.91 -4.86 -3.63
CA LEU A 88 5.80 -4.24 -4.35
C LEU A 88 5.47 -2.92 -3.69
N ASP A 89 6.03 -1.82 -4.20
CA ASP A 89 5.86 -0.49 -3.62
C ASP A 89 4.66 0.23 -4.27
N LEU A 90 3.65 0.50 -3.46
CA LEU A 90 2.38 1.11 -3.88
C LEU A 90 2.37 2.63 -3.73
N SER A 91 3.50 3.26 -3.39
CA SER A 91 3.56 4.71 -3.11
C SER A 91 3.20 5.59 -4.31
N ARG A 92 3.28 5.07 -5.53
CA ARG A 92 2.91 5.80 -6.75
C ARG A 92 1.45 5.65 -7.16
N MET A 93 0.68 4.86 -6.43
CA MET A 93 -0.77 4.79 -6.52
C MET A 93 -1.35 5.68 -5.41
N ASP A 94 -1.36 7.00 -5.62
CA ASP A 94 -1.58 8.01 -4.59
C ASP A 94 -2.73 8.99 -4.91
N ARG A 95 -3.57 8.65 -5.90
CA ARG A 95 -4.65 9.52 -6.35
C ARG A 95 -5.88 9.44 -5.46
N VAL A 96 -6.63 10.57 -5.37
CA VAL A 96 -8.04 10.55 -5.02
C VAL A 96 -8.82 10.15 -6.28
N LEU A 97 -9.60 9.09 -6.19
CA LEU A 97 -10.40 8.57 -7.30
C LEU A 97 -11.80 9.20 -7.31
N GLU A 98 -12.41 9.34 -6.13
CA GLU A 98 -13.75 9.88 -5.98
C GLU A 98 -13.91 10.52 -4.59
N LEU A 99 -14.69 11.57 -4.50
CA LEU A 99 -15.23 12.13 -3.26
C LEU A 99 -16.74 12.25 -3.43
N ASP A 100 -17.50 11.56 -2.61
CA ASP A 100 -18.94 11.64 -2.50
C ASP A 100 -19.31 12.36 -1.20
N GLU A 101 -19.74 13.62 -1.32
CA GLU A 101 -20.10 14.45 -0.16
C GLU A 101 -21.45 14.05 0.43
N ASP A 102 -22.37 13.45 -0.36
CA ASP A 102 -23.67 13.01 0.13
C ASP A 102 -23.55 11.81 1.06
N THR A 103 -22.68 10.88 0.73
CA THR A 103 -22.38 9.69 1.57
C THR A 103 -21.20 9.90 2.50
N MET A 104 -20.51 11.06 2.44
CA MET A 104 -19.32 11.37 3.22
C MET A 104 -18.23 10.32 3.03
N THR A 105 -18.00 9.88 1.80
CA THR A 105 -16.97 8.90 1.45
C THR A 105 -15.96 9.44 0.48
N VAL A 106 -14.72 9.00 0.61
CA VAL A 106 -13.63 9.27 -0.33
C VAL A 106 -12.99 7.95 -0.74
N THR A 107 -12.84 7.75 -2.04
CA THR A 107 -12.12 6.61 -2.62
C THR A 107 -10.73 7.07 -3.02
N VAL A 108 -9.72 6.40 -2.47
CA VAL A 108 -8.30 6.73 -2.70
C VAL A 108 -7.50 5.50 -3.05
N GLU A 109 -6.41 5.69 -3.75
CA GLU A 109 -5.40 4.66 -3.96
C GLU A 109 -4.57 4.40 -2.69
N PRO A 110 -3.97 3.19 -2.54
CA PRO A 110 -3.34 2.76 -1.28
C PRO A 110 -2.10 3.55 -0.88
N GLY A 111 -1.40 4.17 -1.84
CA GLY A 111 -0.21 5.00 -1.62
C GLY A 111 -0.50 6.42 -1.14
N MET A 112 -1.77 6.87 -1.19
CA MET A 112 -2.19 8.18 -0.66
C MET A 112 -1.65 8.39 0.76
N LEU A 113 -0.94 9.50 0.99
CA LEU A 113 -0.45 9.81 2.32
C LEU A 113 -1.58 10.36 3.22
N LEU A 114 -1.52 10.02 4.50
CA LEU A 114 -2.50 10.48 5.49
C LEU A 114 -2.64 12.01 5.50
N GLN A 115 -1.50 12.73 5.52
CA GLN A 115 -1.50 14.19 5.51
C GLN A 115 -2.16 14.79 4.27
N ASP A 116 -1.96 14.16 3.11
CA ASP A 116 -2.51 14.65 1.85
C ASP A 116 -4.01 14.39 1.75
N LEU A 117 -4.46 13.23 2.23
CA LEU A 117 -5.89 12.95 2.39
C LEU A 117 -6.55 13.93 3.35
N GLN A 118 -5.95 14.18 4.52
CA GLN A 118 -6.48 15.13 5.50
C GLN A 118 -6.59 16.53 4.90
N ALA A 119 -5.53 17.03 4.25
CA ALA A 119 -5.54 18.33 3.58
C ALA A 119 -6.59 18.40 2.46
N TYR A 120 -6.73 17.32 1.68
CA TYR A 120 -7.70 17.24 0.58
C TYR A 120 -9.15 17.38 1.06
N VAL A 121 -9.53 16.68 2.14
CA VAL A 121 -10.89 16.72 2.67
C VAL A 121 -11.15 18.00 3.49
N GLU A 122 -10.16 18.49 4.24
CA GLU A 122 -10.26 19.72 5.03
C GLU A 122 -10.46 20.96 4.14
N ALA A 123 -9.84 21.01 2.96
CA ALA A 123 -10.07 22.06 1.98
C ALA A 123 -11.52 22.14 1.46
N ARG A 124 -12.32 21.09 1.73
CA ARG A 124 -13.74 20.97 1.38
C ARG A 124 -14.68 21.04 2.59
N GLY A 125 -14.16 21.45 3.76
CA GLY A 125 -14.93 21.55 5.00
C GLY A 125 -15.25 20.20 5.66
N LEU A 126 -14.60 19.11 5.20
CA LEU A 126 -14.76 17.77 5.73
C LEU A 126 -13.62 17.44 6.70
N PHE A 127 -13.73 16.33 7.42
CA PHE A 127 -12.74 15.92 8.41
C PHE A 127 -12.52 14.41 8.41
N TYR A 128 -11.26 13.98 8.23
CA TYR A 128 -10.84 12.58 8.40
C TYR A 128 -10.22 12.39 9.80
N PRO A 129 -10.93 11.74 10.73
CA PRO A 129 -10.55 11.72 12.15
C PRO A 129 -9.32 10.89 12.51
N PRO A 130 -9.03 9.70 11.91
CA PRO A 130 -7.89 8.90 12.31
C PRO A 130 -6.56 9.66 12.24
N ASP A 131 -5.77 9.58 13.32
CA ASP A 131 -4.49 10.26 13.44
C ASP A 131 -3.47 9.36 14.15
N PRO A 132 -2.84 8.41 13.44
CA PRO A 132 -1.85 7.50 14.00
C PRO A 132 -0.54 8.16 14.43
N GLY A 133 -0.42 9.48 14.26
CA GLY A 133 0.78 10.24 14.64
C GLY A 133 1.81 10.36 13.52
N GLU A 134 1.96 9.35 12.68
CA GLU A 134 2.83 9.38 11.50
C GLU A 134 2.05 9.92 10.28
N LYS A 135 2.24 11.20 10.00
CA LYS A 135 1.51 11.91 8.95
C LYS A 135 1.91 11.48 7.53
N ALA A 136 3.13 11.01 7.36
CA ALA A 136 3.64 10.50 6.09
C ALA A 136 3.33 9.01 5.89
N SER A 137 2.50 8.39 6.75
CA SER A 137 2.02 7.03 6.52
C SER A 137 1.05 6.98 5.35
N SER A 138 1.05 5.87 4.60
CA SER A 138 0.09 5.64 3.52
C SER A 138 -1.25 5.11 4.05
N ILE A 139 -2.34 5.43 3.37
CA ILE A 139 -3.69 4.98 3.73
C ILE A 139 -3.78 3.45 3.65
N GLY A 140 -3.25 2.81 2.61
CA GLY A 140 -3.19 1.34 2.52
C GLY A 140 -2.41 0.71 3.68
N GLY A 141 -1.30 1.33 4.10
CA GLY A 141 -0.55 0.90 5.29
C GLY A 141 -1.34 1.05 6.58
N ASN A 142 -2.04 2.19 6.77
CA ASN A 142 -2.88 2.44 7.93
C ASN A 142 -4.05 1.43 8.02
N ILE A 143 -4.65 1.07 6.90
CA ILE A 143 -5.70 0.03 6.83
C ILE A 143 -5.11 -1.34 7.21
N SER A 144 -3.99 -1.73 6.60
CA SER A 144 -3.36 -3.03 6.81
C SER A 144 -2.97 -3.29 8.26
N THR A 145 -2.57 -2.24 9.00
CA THR A 145 -2.16 -2.32 10.39
C THR A 145 -3.26 -1.91 11.38
N ASN A 146 -4.42 -1.49 10.88
CA ASN A 146 -5.47 -0.86 11.67
C ASN A 146 -4.91 0.25 12.55
N ALA A 147 -4.20 1.20 11.94
CA ALA A 147 -3.47 2.23 12.65
C ALA A 147 -4.42 3.07 13.54
N GLY A 148 -4.03 3.20 14.80
CA GLY A 148 -4.74 4.03 15.79
C GLY A 148 -4.08 5.41 15.95
N GLY A 149 -3.92 5.86 17.18
CA GLY A 149 -3.18 7.07 17.51
C GLY A 149 -3.84 7.93 18.58
N MET A 150 -3.39 9.16 18.69
CA MET A 150 -3.74 10.05 19.81
C MET A 150 -5.24 10.39 19.88
N ARG A 151 -5.94 10.36 18.76
CA ARG A 151 -7.37 10.66 18.68
C ARG A 151 -8.26 9.42 18.82
N ALA A 152 -7.68 8.22 18.91
CA ALA A 152 -8.43 6.95 18.84
C ALA A 152 -9.45 6.78 19.98
N VAL A 153 -9.17 7.27 21.17
CA VAL A 153 -10.11 7.21 22.31
C VAL A 153 -11.44 7.91 22.00
N LYS A 154 -11.38 9.02 21.24
CA LYS A 154 -12.60 9.78 20.88
C LYS A 154 -13.22 9.32 19.56
N TYR A 155 -12.40 9.06 18.57
CA TYR A 155 -12.86 8.90 17.20
C TYR A 155 -12.76 7.46 16.68
N GLY A 156 -12.13 6.55 17.41
CA GLY A 156 -11.86 5.21 16.90
C GLY A 156 -10.56 5.12 16.12
N VAL A 157 -10.38 4.01 15.39
CA VAL A 157 -9.17 3.67 14.65
C VAL A 157 -9.47 3.59 13.14
N THR A 158 -8.47 3.32 12.32
CA THR A 158 -8.62 3.34 10.85
C THR A 158 -9.75 2.46 10.34
N ARG A 159 -9.91 1.21 10.85
CA ARG A 159 -10.96 0.29 10.39
C ARG A 159 -12.39 0.82 10.58
N ASP A 160 -12.60 1.71 11.55
CA ASP A 160 -13.92 2.27 11.85
C ASP A 160 -14.40 3.22 10.73
N TYR A 161 -13.49 3.59 9.82
CA TYR A 161 -13.72 4.49 8.69
C TYR A 161 -13.64 3.81 7.32
N VAL A 162 -13.28 2.53 7.29
CA VAL A 162 -13.21 1.77 6.02
C VAL A 162 -14.57 1.21 5.66
N ARG A 163 -15.10 1.63 4.50
CA ARG A 163 -16.38 1.18 3.96
C ARG A 163 -16.24 0.06 2.94
N GLY A 164 -15.21 0.14 2.11
CA GLY A 164 -14.95 -0.82 1.05
C GLY A 164 -13.48 -0.88 0.71
N LEU A 165 -13.06 -1.99 0.15
CA LEU A 165 -11.69 -2.23 -0.33
C LEU A 165 -11.73 -2.93 -1.67
N GLU A 166 -10.86 -2.50 -2.57
CA GLU A 166 -10.37 -3.35 -3.64
C GLU A 166 -9.11 -4.06 -3.16
N VAL A 167 -9.10 -5.38 -3.23
CA VAL A 167 -8.03 -6.23 -2.73
C VAL A 167 -7.50 -7.11 -3.86
N VAL A 168 -6.19 -7.21 -3.99
CA VAL A 168 -5.55 -8.18 -4.87
C VAL A 168 -4.96 -9.30 -4.02
N LEU A 169 -5.44 -10.52 -4.23
CA LEU A 169 -4.99 -11.72 -3.52
C LEU A 169 -3.61 -12.18 -4.03
N ALA A 170 -2.98 -13.08 -3.30
CA ALA A 170 -1.66 -13.60 -3.63
C ALA A 170 -1.56 -14.29 -5.00
N ASP A 171 -2.68 -14.83 -5.52
CA ASP A 171 -2.77 -15.42 -6.85
C ASP A 171 -3.06 -14.41 -7.97
N GLY A 172 -3.14 -13.12 -7.63
CA GLY A 172 -3.49 -12.03 -8.54
C GLY A 172 -4.99 -11.82 -8.74
N THR A 173 -5.85 -12.55 -8.05
CA THR A 173 -7.31 -12.33 -8.11
C THR A 173 -7.66 -10.98 -7.52
N VAL A 174 -8.39 -10.16 -8.26
CA VAL A 174 -8.94 -8.89 -7.78
C VAL A 174 -10.34 -9.11 -7.22
N MET A 175 -10.61 -8.60 -6.04
CA MET A 175 -11.93 -8.70 -5.41
C MET A 175 -12.31 -7.38 -4.74
N GLN A 176 -13.62 -7.11 -4.71
CA GLN A 176 -14.20 -6.01 -3.95
C GLN A 176 -14.76 -6.54 -2.63
N VAL A 177 -14.49 -5.84 -1.54
CA VAL A 177 -14.98 -6.18 -0.20
C VAL A 177 -15.67 -4.95 0.39
N GLY A 178 -16.89 -5.12 0.89
CA GLY A 178 -17.72 -4.01 1.37
C GLY A 178 -18.27 -3.15 0.23
N GLY A 179 -18.56 -1.89 0.50
CA GLY A 179 -19.15 -0.96 -0.47
C GLY A 179 -19.78 0.23 0.25
N ASN A 180 -20.47 1.08 -0.51
CA ASN A 180 -21.19 2.26 0.02
C ASN A 180 -22.42 1.89 0.86
N GLU A 181 -22.76 0.62 1.02
CA GLU A 181 -23.80 0.18 1.93
C GLU A 181 -23.37 0.37 3.39
N LEU A 182 -24.34 0.71 4.26
CA LEU A 182 -24.15 1.17 5.64
C LEU A 182 -23.59 0.10 6.62
N HIS A 183 -23.00 -0.97 6.13
CA HIS A 183 -22.45 -2.02 6.97
C HIS A 183 -20.93 -1.91 7.06
N PRO A 184 -20.36 -1.72 8.27
CA PRO A 184 -18.91 -1.76 8.42
C PRO A 184 -18.36 -3.12 8.01
N ILE A 185 -17.20 -3.12 7.36
CA ILE A 185 -16.46 -4.35 7.10
C ILE A 185 -15.94 -4.86 8.44
N CYS A 186 -16.41 -6.00 8.85
CA CYS A 186 -15.91 -6.68 10.04
C CYS A 186 -14.68 -7.54 9.71
#